data_d6e385282f81cdc2d7a2aa4d6a9077ef
#
_entry.id   d6e385282f81cdc2d7a2aa4d6a9077ef
#
_cell.length_a   1.000
_cell.length_b   1.000
_cell.length_c   1.000
_cell.angle_alpha   90.00
_cell.angle_beta   90.00
_cell.angle_gamma   90.00
#
_symmetry.space_group_name_H-M   'P 1'
#
loop_
_entity.id
_entity.type
_entity.pdbx_description
1 polymer ?
#
loop_
_entity_poly.entity_id
_entity_poly.type
_entity_poly.pdbx_seq_one_letter_code
_entity_poly.pdbx_strand_id
1 'polypeptide(L)'
;MLIFFVIIAVIALLIVVSNIAVVQQSRAYVIERLGAFQTVWGVGLHFKIPFVDRIARRVSLKEQVLDYPPQPVITKDNVTMQIDTVVYFQITDPKLYAYGVEQPMAAMETLTATTLRNIIGDLELDQTLTSRDVVNTKMRAILDEATDPWGIKVNRVELKNILPPQDIQNSMEKQMKAERDRRQAILQAEGQKKSAILIAEGEKESAILRASAEKEAAILKAEAEKQAAILRADGEAQAILAVQKAMADSLALLNEKAPNDQVIKLKSIEAMQRIADGKATKIIIPSEMQGLVGMASGIVESVKE
;
A
#
# COMPACT_ATOMS: atom_id res chain seq x y z
N MET A 1 -51.86 47.13 -62.91
CA MET A 1 -52.52 46.11 -62.08
C MET A 1 -51.60 44.95 -61.70
N LEU A 2 -51.02 44.26 -62.67
CA LEU A 2 -50.16 43.06 -62.37
C LEU A 2 -48.97 43.36 -61.45
N ILE A 3 -48.23 44.45 -61.67
CA ILE A 3 -47.11 44.90 -60.85
C ILE A 3 -47.52 45.16 -59.40
N PHE A 4 -48.67 45.75 -59.18
CA PHE A 4 -49.23 46.02 -57.85
C PHE A 4 -49.53 44.74 -57.07
N PHE A 5 -50.13 43.73 -57.71
CA PHE A 5 -50.32 42.42 -57.08
C PHE A 5 -49.05 41.66 -56.78
N VAL A 6 -48.06 41.78 -57.68
CA VAL A 6 -46.73 41.20 -57.43
C VAL A 6 -46.04 41.84 -56.21
N ILE A 7 -46.08 43.15 -56.06
CA ILE A 7 -45.55 43.87 -54.91
C ILE A 7 -46.23 43.41 -53.62
N ILE A 8 -47.58 43.31 -53.60
CA ILE A 8 -48.28 42.83 -52.42
C ILE A 8 -47.91 41.38 -52.10
N ALA A 9 -47.79 40.51 -53.08
CA ALA A 9 -47.43 39.10 -52.87
C ALA A 9 -46.01 39.00 -52.31
N VAL A 10 -45.07 39.78 -52.77
CA VAL A 10 -43.67 39.83 -52.23
C VAL A 10 -43.66 40.35 -50.78
N ILE A 11 -44.43 41.43 -50.49
CA ILE A 11 -44.54 41.93 -49.11
C ILE A 11 -45.17 40.89 -48.19
N ALA A 12 -46.29 40.23 -48.65
CA ALA A 12 -46.89 39.14 -47.86
C ALA A 12 -45.91 37.98 -47.61
N LEU A 13 -45.17 37.58 -48.63
CA LEU A 13 -44.15 36.55 -48.52
C LEU A 13 -43.04 36.94 -47.51
N LEU A 14 -42.55 38.19 -47.59
CA LEU A 14 -41.55 38.71 -46.67
C LEU A 14 -42.06 38.72 -45.20
N ILE A 15 -43.34 39.11 -45.01
CA ILE A 15 -43.98 39.05 -43.68
C ILE A 15 -44.05 37.63 -43.17
N VAL A 16 -44.44 36.66 -43.99
CA VAL A 16 -44.52 35.25 -43.60
C VAL A 16 -43.16 34.71 -43.21
N VAL A 17 -42.14 34.92 -44.05
CA VAL A 17 -40.75 34.43 -43.79
C VAL A 17 -40.17 35.08 -42.54
N SER A 18 -40.38 36.39 -42.32
CA SER A 18 -39.92 37.12 -41.14
C SER A 18 -40.52 36.64 -39.81
N ASN A 19 -41.65 35.95 -39.86
CA ASN A 19 -42.38 35.47 -38.67
C ASN A 19 -42.13 33.99 -38.39
N ILE A 20 -41.24 33.33 -39.14
CA ILE A 20 -40.77 31.99 -38.82
C ILE A 20 -39.70 32.08 -37.75
N ALA A 21 -39.88 31.41 -36.63
CA ALA A 21 -38.92 31.30 -35.53
C ALA A 21 -38.49 29.86 -35.36
N VAL A 22 -37.20 29.63 -35.38
CA VAL A 22 -36.60 28.32 -35.08
C VAL A 22 -36.13 28.34 -33.65
N VAL A 23 -36.69 27.46 -32.80
CA VAL A 23 -36.24 27.26 -31.42
C VAL A 23 -35.16 26.20 -31.39
N GLN A 24 -33.98 26.58 -30.94
CA GLN A 24 -32.83 25.69 -30.82
C GLN A 24 -33.05 24.67 -29.70
N GLN A 25 -32.33 23.54 -29.77
CA GLN A 25 -32.34 22.54 -28.73
C GLN A 25 -31.91 23.10 -27.36
N SER A 26 -32.60 22.67 -26.30
CA SER A 26 -32.40 23.14 -24.92
C SER A 26 -32.72 24.61 -24.72
N ARG A 27 -33.60 25.18 -25.54
CA ARG A 27 -34.22 26.52 -25.36
C ARG A 27 -35.71 26.42 -25.43
N ALA A 28 -36.37 27.33 -24.73
CA ALA A 28 -37.84 27.52 -24.83
C ALA A 28 -38.13 29.01 -24.95
N TYR A 29 -39.16 29.34 -25.75
CA TYR A 29 -39.60 30.73 -25.92
C TYR A 29 -41.01 30.88 -25.36
N VAL A 30 -41.16 31.83 -24.45
CA VAL A 30 -42.45 32.18 -23.87
C VAL A 30 -43.13 33.21 -24.79
N ILE A 31 -44.33 32.87 -25.24
CA ILE A 31 -45.09 33.69 -26.20
C ILE A 31 -46.26 34.36 -25.51
N GLU A 32 -46.34 35.67 -25.71
CA GLU A 32 -47.46 36.49 -25.31
C GLU A 32 -48.32 36.86 -26.56
N ARG A 33 -49.60 36.83 -26.38
CA ARG A 33 -50.54 37.31 -27.36
C ARG A 33 -51.33 38.49 -26.77
N LEU A 34 -51.16 39.70 -27.34
CA LEU A 34 -51.76 40.91 -26.85
C LEU A 34 -51.61 41.16 -25.33
N GLY A 35 -50.43 40.81 -24.80
CA GLY A 35 -50.08 40.96 -23.40
C GLY A 35 -50.47 39.78 -22.49
N ALA A 36 -51.19 38.77 -22.97
CA ALA A 36 -51.53 37.59 -22.21
C ALA A 36 -50.62 36.41 -22.57
N PHE A 37 -50.30 35.55 -21.60
CA PHE A 37 -49.57 34.29 -21.86
C PHE A 37 -50.36 33.41 -22.82
N GLN A 38 -49.75 33.01 -23.91
CA GLN A 38 -50.39 32.12 -24.90
C GLN A 38 -49.85 30.70 -24.80
N THR A 39 -48.55 30.50 -24.94
CA THR A 39 -47.94 29.19 -24.96
C THR A 39 -46.39 29.28 -24.77
N VAL A 40 -45.78 28.15 -24.50
CA VAL A 40 -44.32 28.00 -24.54
C VAL A 40 -43.95 27.19 -25.78
N TRP A 41 -43.06 27.76 -26.61
CA TRP A 41 -42.52 27.05 -27.76
C TRP A 41 -41.32 26.21 -27.34
N GLY A 42 -41.47 24.92 -27.56
CA GLY A 42 -40.36 23.96 -27.46
C GLY A 42 -39.48 23.97 -28.69
N VAL A 43 -38.57 22.98 -28.80
CA VAL A 43 -37.64 22.83 -29.93
C VAL A 43 -38.42 22.61 -31.24
N GLY A 44 -37.98 23.28 -32.29
CA GLY A 44 -38.53 23.12 -33.62
C GLY A 44 -38.86 24.45 -34.30
N LEU A 45 -39.62 24.33 -35.41
CA LEU A 45 -40.01 25.45 -36.21
C LEU A 45 -41.42 25.91 -35.79
N HIS A 46 -41.53 27.19 -35.45
CA HIS A 46 -42.78 27.81 -34.99
C HIS A 46 -43.08 29.03 -35.83
N PHE A 47 -44.40 29.32 -35.98
CA PHE A 47 -44.87 30.48 -36.71
C PHE A 47 -45.47 31.49 -35.74
N LYS A 48 -44.97 32.73 -35.81
CA LYS A 48 -45.44 33.85 -35.00
C LYS A 48 -46.47 34.65 -35.79
N ILE A 49 -47.64 34.93 -35.22
CA ILE A 49 -48.63 35.84 -35.86
C ILE A 49 -48.09 37.27 -35.79
N PRO A 50 -47.82 37.92 -36.94
CA PRO A 50 -47.31 39.27 -36.94
C PRO A 50 -48.28 40.23 -36.22
N PHE A 51 -47.70 41.20 -35.49
CA PHE A 51 -48.39 42.24 -34.71
C PHE A 51 -49.14 41.74 -33.46
N VAL A 52 -49.52 40.46 -33.38
CA VAL A 52 -50.30 39.88 -32.29
C VAL A 52 -49.43 39.12 -31.29
N ASP A 53 -48.51 38.29 -31.80
CA ASP A 53 -47.67 37.45 -30.99
C ASP A 53 -46.30 38.12 -30.71
N ARG A 54 -45.88 38.13 -29.44
CA ARG A 54 -44.59 38.64 -29.00
C ARG A 54 -43.83 37.56 -28.25
N ILE A 55 -42.53 37.44 -28.51
CA ILE A 55 -41.62 36.62 -27.66
C ILE A 55 -41.36 37.44 -26.39
N ALA A 56 -41.92 37.04 -25.26
CA ALA A 56 -41.76 37.70 -23.99
C ALA A 56 -40.38 37.39 -23.40
N ARG A 57 -39.98 36.11 -23.40
CA ARG A 57 -38.69 35.70 -22.89
C ARG A 57 -38.12 34.49 -23.66
N ARG A 58 -36.82 34.49 -23.84
CA ARG A 58 -36.04 33.34 -24.36
C ARG A 58 -35.32 32.70 -23.20
N VAL A 59 -35.63 31.44 -22.90
CA VAL A 59 -35.13 30.73 -21.74
C VAL A 59 -34.21 29.61 -22.18
N SER A 60 -33.08 29.48 -21.52
CA SER A 60 -32.18 28.33 -21.66
C SER A 60 -32.58 27.27 -20.64
N LEU A 61 -32.81 26.04 -21.10
CA LEU A 61 -33.11 24.89 -20.23
C LEU A 61 -31.87 24.12 -19.81
N LYS A 62 -30.68 24.59 -20.23
CA LYS A 62 -29.42 24.01 -19.79
C LYS A 62 -29.15 24.41 -18.36
N GLU A 63 -28.37 23.58 -17.67
CA GLU A 63 -27.82 23.94 -16.36
C GLU A 63 -27.00 25.23 -16.50
N GLN A 64 -27.20 26.13 -15.58
CA GLN A 64 -26.54 27.42 -15.47
C GLN A 64 -25.85 27.50 -14.11
N VAL A 65 -24.82 28.31 -14.06
CA VAL A 65 -24.00 28.52 -12.85
C VAL A 65 -24.04 30.00 -12.49
N LEU A 66 -24.36 30.29 -11.22
CA LEU A 66 -24.28 31.62 -10.66
C LEU A 66 -23.19 31.64 -9.59
N ASP A 67 -22.20 32.47 -9.78
CA ASP A 67 -21.11 32.70 -8.82
C ASP A 67 -21.43 34.01 -8.09
N TYR A 68 -21.73 33.92 -6.80
CA TYR A 68 -22.08 35.05 -5.98
C TYR A 68 -20.83 35.57 -5.26
N PRO A 69 -20.68 36.90 -5.15
CA PRO A 69 -19.55 37.52 -4.45
C PRO A 69 -19.56 37.15 -2.96
N PRO A 70 -18.40 37.33 -2.27
CA PRO A 70 -18.28 37.03 -0.84
C PRO A 70 -19.34 37.76 -0.01
N GLN A 71 -20.12 37.01 0.77
CA GLN A 71 -21.15 37.52 1.64
C GLN A 71 -20.65 37.53 3.08
N PRO A 72 -20.80 38.64 3.81
CA PRO A 72 -20.45 38.71 5.23
C PRO A 72 -21.49 37.95 6.06
N VAL A 73 -21.04 36.97 6.82
CA VAL A 73 -21.86 36.16 7.74
C VAL A 73 -21.24 36.14 9.13
N ILE A 74 -22.05 35.88 10.14
CA ILE A 74 -21.60 35.82 11.55
C ILE A 74 -21.97 34.42 12.04
N THR A 75 -21.00 33.73 12.61
CA THR A 75 -21.18 32.40 13.21
C THR A 75 -21.78 32.49 14.61
N LYS A 76 -22.21 31.38 15.17
CA LYS A 76 -22.76 31.29 16.53
C LYS A 76 -21.78 31.74 17.61
N ASP A 77 -20.49 31.56 17.43
CA ASP A 77 -19.41 32.04 18.29
C ASP A 77 -18.96 33.49 18.00
N ASN A 78 -19.82 34.21 17.26
CA ASN A 78 -19.66 35.65 16.97
C ASN A 78 -18.42 36.01 16.13
N VAL A 79 -17.97 35.10 15.26
CA VAL A 79 -16.91 35.39 14.30
C VAL A 79 -17.52 35.83 12.97
N THR A 80 -17.13 37.05 12.51
CA THR A 80 -17.52 37.51 11.16
C THR A 80 -16.61 36.93 10.12
N MET A 81 -17.18 36.28 9.10
CA MET A 81 -16.43 35.71 7.99
C MET A 81 -17.05 36.08 6.65
N GLN A 82 -16.29 35.92 5.57
CA GLN A 82 -16.78 36.07 4.21
C GLN A 82 -16.85 34.73 3.51
N ILE A 83 -18.00 34.45 2.90
CA ILE A 83 -18.23 33.16 2.22
C ILE A 83 -18.74 33.40 0.82
N ASP A 84 -18.05 32.84 -0.16
CA ASP A 84 -18.47 32.80 -1.57
C ASP A 84 -19.34 31.57 -1.82
N THR A 85 -20.40 31.76 -2.59
CA THR A 85 -21.32 30.67 -2.90
C THR A 85 -21.54 30.54 -4.40
N VAL A 86 -21.52 29.32 -4.88
CA VAL A 86 -21.82 28.97 -6.29
C VAL A 86 -23.09 28.12 -6.30
N VAL A 87 -24.06 28.52 -7.13
CA VAL A 87 -25.33 27.82 -7.28
C VAL A 87 -25.46 27.28 -8.69
N TYR A 88 -25.69 25.97 -8.81
CA TYR A 88 -25.98 25.27 -10.05
C TYR A 88 -27.47 25.03 -10.14
N PHE A 89 -28.11 25.57 -11.17
CA PHE A 89 -29.54 25.49 -11.35
C PHE A 89 -29.95 25.30 -12.82
N GLN A 90 -31.14 24.83 -13.03
CA GLN A 90 -31.73 24.75 -14.36
C GLN A 90 -33.18 25.25 -14.33
N ILE A 91 -33.66 25.77 -15.45
CA ILE A 91 -35.04 26.23 -15.58
C ILE A 91 -35.85 25.04 -16.04
N THR A 92 -36.82 24.61 -15.23
CA THR A 92 -37.73 23.48 -15.50
C THR A 92 -39.02 23.93 -16.14
N ASP A 93 -39.56 25.06 -15.68
CA ASP A 93 -40.80 25.65 -16.26
C ASP A 93 -40.53 27.08 -16.75
N PRO A 94 -40.42 27.28 -18.09
CA PRO A 94 -40.24 28.62 -18.69
C PRO A 94 -41.35 29.60 -18.41
N LYS A 95 -42.60 29.14 -18.18
CA LYS A 95 -43.74 30.00 -17.88
C LYS A 95 -43.60 30.57 -16.45
N LEU A 96 -43.38 29.71 -15.47
CA LEU A 96 -43.16 30.14 -14.09
C LEU A 96 -41.91 31.04 -13.97
N TYR A 97 -40.83 30.72 -14.70
CA TYR A 97 -39.65 31.55 -14.77
C TYR A 97 -39.91 32.96 -15.34
N ALA A 98 -40.83 33.09 -16.29
CA ALA A 98 -41.13 34.38 -16.92
C ALA A 98 -42.06 35.26 -16.08
N TYR A 99 -42.99 34.65 -15.33
CA TYR A 99 -44.08 35.36 -14.65
C TYR A 99 -44.12 35.14 -13.13
N GLY A 100 -43.39 34.17 -12.58
CA GLY A 100 -43.43 33.86 -11.16
C GLY A 100 -42.71 34.90 -10.28
N VAL A 101 -41.67 35.54 -10.82
CA VAL A 101 -40.91 36.59 -10.13
C VAL A 101 -40.33 37.58 -11.15
N GLU A 102 -40.28 38.86 -10.80
CA GLU A 102 -39.84 39.90 -11.74
C GLU A 102 -38.36 39.75 -12.14
N GLN A 103 -37.48 39.52 -11.14
CA GLN A 103 -36.04 39.36 -11.34
C GLN A 103 -35.54 38.06 -10.68
N PRO A 104 -35.68 36.90 -11.34
CA PRO A 104 -35.37 35.61 -10.76
C PRO A 104 -33.94 35.51 -10.23
N MET A 105 -32.96 36.07 -10.94
CA MET A 105 -31.54 35.99 -10.56
C MET A 105 -31.23 36.81 -9.31
N ALA A 106 -31.75 38.05 -9.21
CA ALA A 106 -31.58 38.90 -8.03
C ALA A 106 -32.33 38.34 -6.80
N ALA A 107 -33.51 37.75 -7.04
CA ALA A 107 -34.27 37.08 -5.98
C ALA A 107 -33.50 35.85 -5.44
N MET A 108 -32.90 35.07 -6.32
CA MET A 108 -32.09 33.92 -5.95
C MET A 108 -30.80 34.33 -5.19
N GLU A 109 -30.15 35.43 -5.59
CA GLU A 109 -29.01 35.99 -4.88
C GLU A 109 -29.35 36.36 -3.44
N THR A 110 -30.43 37.14 -3.27
CA THR A 110 -30.92 37.56 -1.95
C THR A 110 -31.33 36.37 -1.09
N LEU A 111 -32.00 35.39 -1.66
CA LEU A 111 -32.42 34.17 -1.00
C LEU A 111 -31.19 33.34 -0.57
N THR A 112 -30.21 33.20 -1.46
CA THR A 112 -28.96 32.49 -1.16
C THR A 112 -28.21 33.17 0.00
N ALA A 113 -28.07 34.50 -0.04
CA ALA A 113 -27.38 35.27 1.00
C ALA A 113 -28.08 35.16 2.36
N THR A 114 -29.42 35.24 2.39
CA THR A 114 -30.20 35.13 3.64
C THR A 114 -30.18 33.70 4.20
N THR A 115 -30.32 32.70 3.34
CA THR A 115 -30.25 31.29 3.74
C THR A 115 -28.87 30.92 4.26
N LEU A 116 -27.81 31.38 3.59
CA LEU A 116 -26.42 31.18 4.04
C LEU A 116 -26.23 31.79 5.45
N ARG A 117 -26.69 33.04 5.64
CA ARG A 117 -26.57 33.72 6.94
C ARG A 117 -27.28 32.95 8.05
N ASN A 118 -28.46 32.43 7.79
CA ASN A 118 -29.24 31.68 8.78
C ASN A 118 -28.53 30.36 9.14
N ILE A 119 -28.09 29.59 8.13
CA ILE A 119 -27.44 28.30 8.38
C ILE A 119 -26.09 28.48 9.11
N ILE A 120 -25.30 29.46 8.72
CA ILE A 120 -23.99 29.73 9.35
C ILE A 120 -24.17 30.31 10.75
N GLY A 121 -25.22 31.12 10.97
CA GLY A 121 -25.51 31.66 12.31
C GLY A 121 -25.83 30.59 13.37
N ASP A 122 -26.23 29.42 12.97
CA ASP A 122 -26.46 28.27 13.86
C ASP A 122 -25.20 27.41 14.11
N LEU A 123 -24.12 27.64 13.35
CA LEU A 123 -22.89 26.85 13.39
C LEU A 123 -21.74 27.63 14.04
N GLU A 124 -20.85 26.91 14.72
CA GLU A 124 -19.58 27.43 15.19
C GLU A 124 -18.57 27.49 14.02
N LEU A 125 -17.50 28.30 14.18
CA LEU A 125 -16.47 28.47 13.16
C LEU A 125 -15.88 27.14 12.70
N ASP A 126 -15.47 26.28 13.62
CA ASP A 126 -14.88 24.97 13.31
C ASP A 126 -15.87 24.06 12.57
N GLN A 127 -17.14 24.10 12.94
CA GLN A 127 -18.20 23.35 12.25
C GLN A 127 -18.42 23.88 10.83
N THR A 128 -18.38 25.19 10.64
CA THR A 128 -18.52 25.80 9.32
C THR A 128 -17.39 25.40 8.37
N LEU A 129 -16.17 25.27 8.88
CA LEU A 129 -15.00 24.87 8.09
C LEU A 129 -14.97 23.38 7.78
N THR A 130 -15.46 22.52 8.69
CA THR A 130 -15.38 21.06 8.59
C THR A 130 -16.62 20.43 7.98
N SER A 131 -17.80 21.06 8.10
CA SER A 131 -19.09 20.49 7.71
C SER A 131 -19.69 21.11 6.45
N ARG A 132 -18.86 21.48 5.47
CA ARG A 132 -19.29 22.11 4.21
C ARG A 132 -20.38 21.34 3.50
N ASP A 133 -20.29 20.00 3.47
CA ASP A 133 -21.26 19.13 2.79
C ASP A 133 -22.67 19.22 3.43
N VAL A 134 -22.73 19.37 4.76
CA VAL A 134 -23.98 19.54 5.49
C VAL A 134 -24.61 20.88 5.16
N VAL A 135 -23.80 21.95 5.12
CA VAL A 135 -24.26 23.30 4.73
C VAL A 135 -24.74 23.31 3.30
N ASN A 136 -23.96 22.76 2.35
CA ASN A 136 -24.33 22.67 0.95
C ASN A 136 -25.67 21.93 0.74
N THR A 137 -25.86 20.81 1.46
CA THR A 137 -27.09 20.01 1.38
C THR A 137 -28.30 20.76 1.94
N LYS A 138 -28.16 21.43 3.09
CA LYS A 138 -29.22 22.25 3.68
C LYS A 138 -29.58 23.44 2.80
N MET A 139 -28.55 24.15 2.30
CA MET A 139 -28.78 25.28 1.37
C MET A 139 -29.53 24.83 0.12
N ARG A 140 -29.08 23.72 -0.51
CA ARG A 140 -29.73 23.19 -1.69
C ARG A 140 -31.22 22.89 -1.41
N ALA A 141 -31.54 22.22 -0.32
CA ALA A 141 -32.91 21.86 0.02
C ALA A 141 -33.81 23.08 0.19
N ILE A 142 -33.35 24.10 0.92
CA ILE A 142 -34.13 25.33 1.16
C ILE A 142 -34.25 26.15 -0.12
N LEU A 143 -33.17 26.26 -0.90
CA LEU A 143 -33.22 27.03 -2.15
C LEU A 143 -34.09 26.34 -3.19
N ASP A 144 -34.01 25.02 -3.34
CA ASP A 144 -34.84 24.25 -4.29
C ASP A 144 -36.34 24.40 -3.97
N GLU A 145 -36.71 24.25 -2.69
CA GLU A 145 -38.10 24.45 -2.24
C GLU A 145 -38.61 25.89 -2.50
N ALA A 146 -37.78 26.89 -2.22
CA ALA A 146 -38.15 28.30 -2.38
C ALA A 146 -38.20 28.74 -3.86
N THR A 147 -37.42 28.11 -4.76
CA THR A 147 -37.34 28.47 -6.19
C THR A 147 -38.26 27.66 -7.08
N ASP A 148 -38.86 26.57 -6.59
CA ASP A 148 -39.81 25.74 -7.32
C ASP A 148 -41.00 26.53 -7.87
N PRO A 149 -41.65 27.47 -7.11
CA PRO A 149 -42.69 28.33 -7.64
C PRO A 149 -42.25 29.26 -8.78
N TRP A 150 -40.99 29.48 -8.95
CA TRP A 150 -40.37 30.27 -10.03
C TRP A 150 -39.97 29.44 -11.24
N GLY A 151 -40.24 28.13 -11.21
CA GLY A 151 -39.87 27.19 -12.27
C GLY A 151 -38.33 26.98 -12.38
N ILE A 152 -37.61 27.19 -11.29
CA ILE A 152 -36.15 27.00 -11.19
C ILE A 152 -35.89 25.83 -10.27
N LYS A 153 -35.08 24.90 -10.72
CA LYS A 153 -34.62 23.77 -9.94
C LYS A 153 -33.15 23.96 -9.57
N VAL A 154 -32.85 23.93 -8.28
CA VAL A 154 -31.47 24.00 -7.77
C VAL A 154 -30.89 22.61 -7.67
N ASN A 155 -29.93 22.31 -8.54
CA ASN A 155 -29.30 21.00 -8.59
C ASN A 155 -28.25 20.85 -7.50
N ARG A 156 -27.40 21.88 -7.30
CA ARG A 156 -26.28 21.86 -6.37
C ARG A 156 -25.94 23.26 -5.89
N VAL A 157 -25.52 23.35 -4.64
CA VAL A 157 -24.97 24.57 -4.03
C VAL A 157 -23.62 24.22 -3.44
N GLU A 158 -22.63 25.07 -3.64
CA GLU A 158 -21.30 24.87 -3.12
C GLU A 158 -20.75 26.15 -2.48
N LEU A 159 -20.17 25.98 -1.30
CA LEU A 159 -19.37 27.02 -0.67
C LEU A 159 -17.95 26.98 -1.28
N LYS A 160 -17.56 28.05 -1.97
CA LYS A 160 -16.28 28.15 -2.68
C LYS A 160 -15.15 28.47 -1.70
N ASN A 161 -15.16 29.66 -1.09
CA ASN A 161 -14.19 30.09 -0.12
C ASN A 161 -14.87 30.45 1.21
N ILE A 162 -14.24 30.10 2.31
CA ILE A 162 -14.65 30.51 3.65
C ILE A 162 -13.45 31.26 4.24
N LEU A 163 -13.58 32.57 4.36
CA LEU A 163 -12.49 33.46 4.76
C LEU A 163 -12.81 34.09 6.13
N PRO A 164 -12.30 33.51 7.23
CA PRO A 164 -12.37 34.15 8.55
C PRO A 164 -11.43 35.37 8.62
N PRO A 165 -11.57 36.25 9.64
CA PRO A 165 -10.67 37.38 9.85
C PRO A 165 -9.21 36.92 9.97
N GLN A 166 -8.28 37.79 9.55
CA GLN A 166 -6.85 37.47 9.50
C GLN A 166 -6.28 37.05 10.87
N ASP A 167 -6.74 37.67 11.94
CA ASP A 167 -6.29 37.37 13.31
C ASP A 167 -6.67 35.95 13.74
N ILE A 168 -7.86 35.51 13.34
CA ILE A 168 -8.36 34.14 13.57
C ILE A 168 -7.56 33.15 12.70
N GLN A 169 -7.32 33.46 11.43
CA GLN A 169 -6.49 32.62 10.55
C GLN A 169 -5.10 32.41 11.14
N ASN A 170 -4.43 33.49 11.55
CA ASN A 170 -3.10 33.42 12.15
C ASN A 170 -3.07 32.61 13.46
N SER A 171 -4.13 32.73 14.27
CA SER A 171 -4.26 31.96 15.51
C SER A 171 -4.50 30.47 15.24
N MET A 172 -5.36 30.13 14.28
CA MET A 172 -5.61 28.76 13.83
C MET A 172 -4.35 28.13 13.21
N GLU A 173 -3.60 28.87 12.39
CA GLU A 173 -2.34 28.38 11.81
C GLU A 173 -1.33 28.03 12.91
N LYS A 174 -1.17 28.89 13.92
CA LYS A 174 -0.29 28.63 15.06
C LYS A 174 -0.74 27.40 15.86
N GLN A 175 -2.03 27.29 16.13
CA GLN A 175 -2.61 26.15 16.84
C GLN A 175 -2.44 24.84 16.04
N MET A 176 -2.74 24.87 14.76
CA MET A 176 -2.57 23.70 13.87
C MET A 176 -1.11 23.30 13.74
N LYS A 177 -0.20 24.26 13.66
CA LYS A 177 1.24 23.99 13.67
C LYS A 177 1.67 23.31 14.96
N ALA A 178 1.31 23.87 16.10
CA ALA A 178 1.64 23.28 17.41
C ALA A 178 1.07 21.86 17.59
N GLU A 179 -0.17 21.62 17.14
CA GLU A 179 -0.77 20.28 17.17
C GLU A 179 -0.08 19.30 16.22
N ARG A 180 0.32 19.74 15.03
CA ARG A 180 1.11 18.92 14.10
C ARG A 180 2.48 18.59 14.67
N ASP A 181 3.17 19.56 15.24
CA ASP A 181 4.48 19.37 15.87
C ASP A 181 4.38 18.41 17.05
N ARG A 182 3.34 18.54 17.87
CA ARG A 182 3.05 17.60 18.96
C ARG A 182 2.81 16.17 18.45
N ARG A 183 1.94 16.00 17.44
CA ARG A 183 1.67 14.68 16.84
C ARG A 183 2.92 14.10 16.22
N GLN A 184 3.71 14.90 15.52
CA GLN A 184 4.99 14.46 14.95
C GLN A 184 5.94 13.95 16.04
N ALA A 185 6.09 14.70 17.15
CA ALA A 185 6.94 14.29 18.27
C ALA A 185 6.48 12.96 18.90
N ILE A 186 5.15 12.77 19.08
CA ILE A 186 4.58 11.52 19.61
C ILE A 186 4.87 10.37 18.65
N LEU A 187 4.53 10.53 17.36
CA LEU A 187 4.76 9.47 16.36
C LEU A 187 6.24 9.12 16.20
N GLN A 188 7.12 10.11 16.30
CA GLN A 188 8.56 9.88 16.26
C GLN A 188 9.04 9.10 17.49
N ALA A 189 8.57 9.45 18.69
CA ALA A 189 8.90 8.74 19.92
C ALA A 189 8.36 7.30 19.93
N GLU A 190 7.13 7.09 19.47
CA GLU A 190 6.54 5.77 19.30
C GLU A 190 7.30 4.93 18.27
N GLY A 191 7.68 5.55 17.14
CA GLY A 191 8.49 4.90 16.11
C GLY A 191 9.87 4.48 16.63
N GLN A 192 10.54 5.34 17.38
CA GLN A 192 11.83 5.03 18.03
C GLN A 192 11.68 3.90 19.05
N LYS A 193 10.65 3.96 19.91
CA LYS A 193 10.35 2.88 20.87
C LYS A 193 10.12 1.55 20.17
N LYS A 194 9.28 1.54 19.14
CA LYS A 194 8.96 0.32 18.38
C LYS A 194 10.18 -0.24 17.66
N SER A 195 10.99 0.63 17.08
CA SER A 195 12.26 0.26 16.44
C SER A 195 13.24 -0.36 17.46
N ALA A 196 13.41 0.26 18.63
CA ALA A 196 14.28 -0.26 19.68
C ALA A 196 13.81 -1.63 20.20
N ILE A 197 12.51 -1.84 20.37
CA ILE A 197 11.92 -3.13 20.76
C ILE A 197 12.22 -4.20 19.69
N LEU A 198 11.96 -3.90 18.42
CA LEU A 198 12.20 -4.85 17.32
C LEU A 198 13.68 -5.20 17.16
N ILE A 199 14.58 -4.24 17.36
CA ILE A 199 16.03 -4.50 17.35
C ILE A 199 16.41 -5.43 18.50
N ALA A 200 15.92 -5.14 19.72
CA ALA A 200 16.22 -5.97 20.90
C ALA A 200 15.63 -7.39 20.78
N GLU A 201 14.44 -7.53 20.22
CA GLU A 201 13.83 -8.84 19.91
C GLU A 201 14.65 -9.60 18.86
N GLY A 202 15.08 -8.94 17.80
CA GLY A 202 15.92 -9.53 16.76
C GLY A 202 17.30 -9.96 17.28
N GLU A 203 17.94 -9.16 18.13
CA GLU A 203 19.18 -9.52 18.80
C GLU A 203 19.01 -10.73 19.73
N LYS A 204 17.92 -10.76 20.52
CA LYS A 204 17.58 -11.91 21.38
C LYS A 204 17.38 -13.18 20.55
N GLU A 205 16.60 -13.11 19.49
CA GLU A 205 16.33 -14.26 18.61
C GLU A 205 17.60 -14.75 17.92
N SER A 206 18.43 -13.83 17.43
CA SER A 206 19.73 -14.13 16.85
C SER A 206 20.67 -14.81 17.86
N ALA A 207 20.70 -14.33 19.11
CA ALA A 207 21.51 -14.94 20.18
C ALA A 207 21.03 -16.36 20.52
N ILE A 208 19.71 -16.57 20.61
CA ILE A 208 19.12 -17.90 20.83
C ILE A 208 19.47 -18.87 19.69
N LEU A 209 19.31 -18.40 18.44
CA LEU A 209 19.66 -19.22 17.27
C LEU A 209 21.15 -19.60 17.24
N ARG A 210 22.02 -18.65 17.53
CA ARG A 210 23.48 -18.93 17.60
C ARG A 210 23.81 -19.96 18.71
N ALA A 211 23.24 -19.77 19.90
CA ALA A 211 23.46 -20.71 21.01
C ALA A 211 22.90 -22.12 20.72
N SER A 212 21.75 -22.21 20.04
CA SER A 212 21.18 -23.49 19.61
C SER A 212 22.04 -24.18 18.55
N ALA A 213 22.52 -23.40 17.57
CA ALA A 213 23.42 -23.93 16.52
C ALA A 213 24.77 -24.39 17.07
N GLU A 214 25.36 -23.65 18.00
CA GLU A 214 26.60 -24.08 18.69
C GLU A 214 26.39 -25.34 19.50
N LYS A 215 25.29 -25.47 20.25
CA LYS A 215 24.92 -26.69 20.96
C LYS A 215 24.78 -27.87 20.00
N GLU A 216 24.07 -27.70 18.91
CA GLU A 216 23.82 -28.76 17.92
C GLU A 216 25.14 -29.18 17.24
N ALA A 217 25.99 -28.23 16.87
CA ALA A 217 27.33 -28.49 16.33
C ALA A 217 28.23 -29.24 17.33
N ALA A 218 28.16 -28.87 18.62
CA ALA A 218 28.92 -29.58 19.66
C ALA A 218 28.44 -31.02 19.87
N ILE A 219 27.14 -31.27 19.86
CA ILE A 219 26.55 -32.62 19.94
C ILE A 219 26.98 -33.46 18.74
N LEU A 220 26.79 -32.93 17.51
CA LEU A 220 27.19 -33.62 16.29
C LEU A 220 28.70 -33.97 16.24
N LYS A 221 29.51 -33.04 16.71
CA LYS A 221 30.95 -33.26 16.81
C LYS A 221 31.30 -34.38 17.82
N ALA A 222 30.66 -34.36 18.99
CA ALA A 222 30.89 -35.41 20.02
C ALA A 222 30.36 -36.79 19.54
N GLU A 223 29.25 -36.84 18.84
CA GLU A 223 28.72 -38.07 18.21
C GLU A 223 29.64 -38.58 17.11
N ALA A 224 30.17 -37.71 16.26
CA ALA A 224 31.15 -38.07 15.22
C ALA A 224 32.47 -38.60 15.82
N GLU A 225 32.98 -37.95 16.87
CA GLU A 225 34.17 -38.42 17.58
C GLU A 225 33.95 -39.80 18.25
N LYS A 226 32.79 -39.99 18.91
CA LYS A 226 32.39 -41.29 19.46
C LYS A 226 32.31 -42.36 18.35
N GLN A 227 31.70 -42.08 17.24
CA GLN A 227 31.53 -43.01 16.13
C GLN A 227 32.89 -43.36 15.48
N ALA A 228 33.75 -42.34 15.33
CA ALA A 228 35.11 -42.56 14.84
C ALA A 228 35.94 -43.40 15.78
N ALA A 229 35.80 -43.21 17.12
CA ALA A 229 36.51 -44.01 18.12
C ALA A 229 36.01 -45.46 18.11
N ILE A 230 34.72 -45.73 18.03
CA ILE A 230 34.15 -47.07 17.91
C ILE A 230 34.67 -47.78 16.65
N LEU A 231 34.58 -47.10 15.49
CA LEU A 231 35.06 -47.67 14.21
C LEU A 231 36.56 -47.99 14.21
N ARG A 232 37.38 -47.14 14.88
CA ARG A 232 38.82 -47.43 15.06
C ARG A 232 39.04 -48.64 15.95
N ALA A 233 38.35 -48.69 17.11
CA ALA A 233 38.46 -49.81 18.02
C ALA A 233 37.99 -51.15 17.36
N ASP A 234 36.93 -51.15 16.60
CA ASP A 234 36.45 -52.30 15.83
C ASP A 234 37.45 -52.70 14.72
N GLY A 235 38.01 -51.71 14.02
CA GLY A 235 39.01 -51.94 13.00
C GLY A 235 40.30 -52.54 13.62
N GLU A 236 40.78 -52.03 14.78
CA GLU A 236 41.90 -52.59 15.51
C GLU A 236 41.62 -54.00 16.04
N ALA A 237 40.46 -54.24 16.59
CA ALA A 237 40.02 -55.55 17.03
C ALA A 237 39.99 -56.56 15.89
N GLN A 238 39.43 -56.21 14.72
CA GLN A 238 39.41 -57.04 13.54
C GLN A 238 40.81 -57.29 12.98
N ALA A 239 41.68 -56.27 12.98
CA ALA A 239 43.08 -56.42 12.55
C ALA A 239 43.82 -57.37 13.46
N ILE A 240 43.67 -57.25 14.79
CA ILE A 240 44.32 -58.17 15.77
C ILE A 240 43.79 -59.60 15.58
N LEU A 241 42.45 -59.78 15.42
CA LEU A 241 41.87 -61.09 15.17
C LEU A 241 42.35 -61.72 13.87
N ALA A 242 42.47 -60.90 12.79
CA ALA A 242 43.02 -61.37 11.52
C ALA A 242 44.47 -61.83 11.63
N VAL A 243 45.32 -61.04 12.34
CA VAL A 243 46.73 -61.40 12.63
C VAL A 243 46.83 -62.65 13.47
N GLN A 244 46.05 -62.77 14.56
CA GLN A 244 46.02 -63.95 15.41
C GLN A 244 45.53 -65.22 14.68
N LYS A 245 44.53 -65.09 13.85
CA LYS A 245 44.04 -66.16 13.00
C LYS A 245 45.09 -66.61 11.97
N ALA A 246 45.76 -65.68 11.30
CA ALA A 246 46.85 -65.98 10.38
C ALA A 246 47.99 -66.66 11.07
N MET A 247 48.33 -66.26 12.32
CA MET A 247 49.36 -66.87 13.15
C MET A 247 48.95 -68.25 13.61
N ALA A 248 47.70 -68.47 14.01
CA ALA A 248 47.20 -69.80 14.36
C ALA A 248 47.18 -70.77 13.15
N ASP A 249 46.72 -70.28 11.97
CA ASP A 249 46.76 -71.04 10.72
C ASP A 249 48.21 -71.39 10.32
N SER A 250 49.15 -70.49 10.48
CA SER A 250 50.61 -70.74 10.27
C SER A 250 51.19 -71.79 11.24
N LEU A 251 50.81 -71.70 12.50
CA LEU A 251 51.25 -72.74 13.50
C LEU A 251 50.57 -74.08 13.24
N ALA A 252 49.34 -74.13 12.81
CA ALA A 252 48.64 -75.39 12.44
C ALA A 252 49.32 -76.06 11.25
N LEU A 253 49.65 -75.27 10.20
CA LEU A 253 50.43 -75.74 9.04
C LEU A 253 51.81 -76.25 9.40
N LEU A 254 52.47 -75.59 10.35
CA LEU A 254 53.80 -76.04 10.87
C LEU A 254 53.69 -77.38 11.66
N ASN A 255 52.60 -77.53 12.42
CA ASN A 255 52.39 -78.81 13.16
C ASN A 255 51.99 -79.98 12.22
N GLU A 256 51.22 -79.70 11.19
CA GLU A 256 50.75 -80.73 10.22
C GLU A 256 51.89 -81.26 9.36
N LYS A 257 52.87 -80.41 9.03
CA LYS A 257 53.99 -80.80 8.14
C LYS A 257 55.21 -81.28 8.93
N ALA A 258 55.15 -81.49 10.24
CA ALA A 258 56.25 -82.03 11.12
C ALA A 258 57.65 -81.44 10.76
N PRO A 259 57.95 -80.20 11.08
CA PRO A 259 59.20 -79.54 10.63
C PRO A 259 60.46 -80.27 11.15
N ASN A 260 61.41 -80.50 10.26
CA ASN A 260 62.68 -81.03 10.55
C ASN A 260 63.45 -80.11 11.55
N ASP A 261 64.36 -80.70 12.37
CA ASP A 261 65.15 -79.98 13.40
C ASP A 261 65.89 -78.76 12.84
N GLN A 262 66.23 -78.79 11.55
CA GLN A 262 66.88 -77.68 10.83
C GLN A 262 65.92 -76.49 10.59
N VAL A 263 64.62 -76.71 10.38
CA VAL A 263 63.63 -75.65 10.18
C VAL A 263 63.24 -74.97 11.51
N ILE A 264 63.30 -75.74 12.63
CA ILE A 264 63.08 -75.18 13.98
C ILE A 264 64.29 -74.29 14.37
N LYS A 265 65.50 -74.63 14.02
CA LYS A 265 66.69 -73.82 14.20
C LYS A 265 66.67 -72.54 13.37
N LEU A 266 66.15 -72.60 12.11
CA LEU A 266 66.05 -71.39 11.29
C LEU A 266 65.00 -70.45 11.85
N LYS A 267 63.85 -70.93 12.32
CA LYS A 267 62.73 -70.15 12.94
C LYS A 267 63.17 -69.52 14.26
N SER A 268 64.07 -70.21 15.04
CA SER A 268 64.60 -69.61 16.28
C SER A 268 65.58 -68.48 15.96
N ILE A 269 66.39 -68.56 14.88
CA ILE A 269 67.21 -67.43 14.42
C ILE A 269 66.35 -66.24 13.91
N GLU A 270 65.32 -66.47 13.17
CA GLU A 270 64.33 -65.39 12.76
C GLU A 270 63.71 -64.75 13.98
N ALA A 271 63.33 -65.48 15.02
CA ALA A 271 62.80 -64.96 16.26
C ALA A 271 63.84 -64.12 17.05
N MET A 272 65.11 -64.54 17.03
CA MET A 272 66.21 -63.76 17.61
C MET A 272 66.45 -62.46 16.86
N GLN A 273 66.39 -62.46 15.53
CA GLN A 273 66.55 -61.23 14.73
C GLN A 273 65.41 -60.19 15.03
N ARG A 274 64.17 -60.64 15.23
CA ARG A 274 63.03 -59.76 15.64
C ARG A 274 63.21 -59.19 17.05
N ILE A 275 63.89 -59.95 17.97
CA ILE A 275 64.21 -59.50 19.31
C ILE A 275 65.34 -58.46 19.27
N ALA A 276 66.31 -58.67 18.37
CA ALA A 276 67.45 -57.74 18.21
C ALA A 276 67.03 -56.41 17.56
N ASP A 277 66.06 -56.40 16.66
CA ASP A 277 65.46 -55.19 16.04
C ASP A 277 64.50 -54.41 16.96
N GLY A 278 64.12 -54.99 18.11
CA GLY A 278 63.29 -54.36 19.13
C GLY A 278 64.07 -53.28 19.89
N LYS A 279 63.40 -52.10 20.13
CA LYS A 279 63.98 -50.97 20.91
C LYS A 279 64.23 -51.26 22.42
N ALA A 280 64.28 -52.54 22.83
CA ALA A 280 64.41 -52.89 24.22
C ALA A 280 65.89 -52.97 24.64
N THR A 281 66.33 -52.24 25.68
CA THR A 281 67.67 -52.16 26.19
C THR A 281 68.11 -53.34 27.07
N LYS A 282 67.26 -54.30 27.35
CA LYS A 282 67.61 -55.52 28.11
C LYS A 282 66.98 -56.75 27.40
N ILE A 283 67.86 -57.63 26.99
CA ILE A 283 67.43 -58.92 26.41
C ILE A 283 67.78 -59.99 27.47
N ILE A 284 66.77 -60.66 28.00
CA ILE A 284 66.93 -61.85 28.90
C ILE A 284 66.85 -63.08 28.04
N ILE A 285 67.94 -63.77 27.89
CA ILE A 285 68.04 -65.01 27.09
C ILE A 285 67.96 -66.20 28.07
N PRO A 286 66.95 -67.09 27.90
CA PRO A 286 66.87 -68.31 28.69
C PRO A 286 68.15 -69.17 28.51
N SER A 287 68.59 -69.85 29.59
CA SER A 287 69.80 -70.65 29.61
C SER A 287 69.88 -71.77 28.58
N GLU A 288 68.74 -72.26 28.13
CA GLU A 288 68.61 -73.35 27.11
C GLU A 288 68.99 -72.89 25.70
N MET A 289 68.98 -71.59 25.43
CA MET A 289 69.33 -71.02 24.13
C MET A 289 70.77 -70.49 24.02
N GLN A 290 71.60 -70.58 25.08
CA GLN A 290 72.97 -70.09 25.06
C GLN A 290 73.84 -70.79 24.04
N GLY A 291 73.59 -72.09 23.76
CA GLY A 291 74.37 -72.86 22.77
C GLY A 291 74.15 -72.41 21.32
N LEU A 292 72.97 -71.82 21.02
CA LEU A 292 72.59 -71.25 19.69
C LEU A 292 73.19 -69.85 19.50
N VAL A 293 73.29 -69.07 20.55
CA VAL A 293 73.90 -67.72 20.49
C VAL A 293 75.39 -67.82 20.28
N GLY A 294 76.06 -68.83 20.88
CA GLY A 294 77.45 -69.07 20.66
C GLY A 294 77.82 -69.48 19.20
N MET A 295 76.95 -70.26 18.55
CA MET A 295 77.12 -70.60 17.11
C MET A 295 76.90 -69.40 16.20
N ALA A 296 75.94 -68.51 16.48
CA ALA A 296 75.60 -67.34 15.66
C ALA A 296 76.75 -66.29 15.76
N SER A 297 77.39 -66.12 16.95
CA SER A 297 78.53 -65.22 17.12
C SER A 297 79.77 -65.74 16.37
N GLY A 298 79.97 -67.07 16.34
CA GLY A 298 81.11 -67.68 15.61
C GLY A 298 80.97 -67.51 14.09
N ILE A 299 79.74 -67.47 13.52
CA ILE A 299 79.50 -67.26 12.10
C ILE A 299 79.71 -65.79 11.72
N VAL A 300 79.36 -64.85 12.61
CA VAL A 300 79.52 -63.40 12.36
C VAL A 300 81.05 -63.04 12.40
N GLU A 301 81.86 -63.72 13.23
CA GLU A 301 83.33 -63.53 13.32
C GLU A 301 84.04 -64.09 12.09
N SER A 302 83.55 -65.19 11.50
CA SER A 302 84.10 -65.80 10.29
C SER A 302 83.75 -65.12 8.96
N VAL A 303 82.80 -64.11 8.95
CA VAL A 303 82.42 -63.30 7.79
C VAL A 303 83.14 -61.93 7.81
N LYS A 304 83.93 -61.64 8.88
CA LYS A 304 84.70 -60.40 9.04
C LYS A 304 86.21 -60.55 8.74
N GLU A 305 86.60 -61.70 8.32
CA GLU A 305 87.84 -61.89 7.62
C GLU A 305 87.57 -62.15 6.14
#